data_02f234f01e9fea116e4ff80e472e2dd8
#
_entry.id   02f234f01e9fea116e4ff80e472e2dd8
#
_cell.length_a   1.000
_cell.length_b   1.000
_cell.length_c   1.000
_cell.angle_alpha   90.00
_cell.angle_beta   90.00
_cell.angle_gamma   90.00
#
_symmetry.space_group_name_H-M   'P 1'
#
loop_
_entity.id
_entity.type
_entity.pdbx_description
1 polymer ?
#
loop_
_entity_poly.entity_id
_entity_poly.type
_entity_poly.pdbx_seq_one_letter_code
_entity_poly.pdbx_strand_id
1 'polypeptide(L)'
;MLIPTDFDDGLLTASEIAQLKLDADWVVLSACNTAAEEKPGAEALSGLARAFFYAGARSLIVSHWSVDDEATARLMVGTFRASTRDPKLSHAEALRLAMLAMIEQARSDNDADPRLWAPFVVVGEPAKPR
;
A
#
# COMPACT_ATOMS: atom_id res chain seq x y z
N MET A 1 7.80 -8.01 -8.05
CA MET A 1 8.75 -9.14 -8.15
C MET A 1 10.08 -8.62 -8.68
N LEU A 2 11.16 -8.91 -7.98
CA LEU A 2 12.50 -8.58 -8.45
C LEU A 2 12.94 -9.57 -9.52
N ILE A 3 13.78 -9.12 -10.46
CA ILE A 3 14.31 -10.00 -11.52
C ILE A 3 15.49 -10.78 -10.94
N PRO A 4 15.50 -12.13 -11.02
CA PRO A 4 16.62 -12.92 -10.55
C PRO A 4 17.93 -12.58 -11.29
N THR A 5 19.01 -12.54 -10.56
CA THR A 5 20.38 -12.39 -11.08
C THR A 5 21.25 -13.54 -10.59
N ASP A 6 22.48 -13.63 -11.06
CA ASP A 6 23.43 -14.68 -10.59
C ASP A 6 23.72 -14.59 -9.07
N PHE A 7 23.40 -13.46 -8.45
CA PHE A 7 23.64 -13.20 -7.02
C PHE A 7 22.36 -13.00 -6.21
N ASP A 8 21.19 -12.98 -6.85
CA ASP A 8 19.91 -12.71 -6.23
C ASP A 8 18.85 -13.60 -6.87
N ASP A 9 18.09 -14.31 -6.05
CA ASP A 9 17.02 -15.21 -6.50
C ASP A 9 15.75 -14.45 -6.97
N GLY A 10 15.73 -13.14 -6.83
CA GLY A 10 14.59 -12.29 -7.18
C GLY A 10 13.42 -12.35 -6.21
N LEU A 11 13.60 -13.02 -5.08
CA LEU A 11 12.60 -13.12 -4.00
C LEU A 11 12.99 -12.22 -2.85
N LEU A 12 12.02 -11.47 -2.33
CA LEU A 12 12.21 -10.65 -1.14
C LEU A 12 11.42 -11.28 0.01
N THR A 13 12.11 -11.94 0.91
CA THR A 13 11.50 -12.59 2.07
C THR A 13 11.29 -11.61 3.23
N ALA A 14 10.39 -11.96 4.16
CA ALA A 14 10.16 -11.16 5.36
C ALA A 14 11.45 -10.98 6.20
N SER A 15 12.31 -12.00 6.26
CA SER A 15 13.59 -11.92 6.96
C SER A 15 14.55 -10.92 6.32
N GLU A 16 14.61 -10.87 5.00
CA GLU A 16 15.42 -9.91 4.26
C GLU A 16 14.89 -8.49 4.41
N ILE A 17 13.57 -8.31 4.35
CA ILE A 17 12.92 -7.02 4.58
C ILE A 17 13.26 -6.48 5.96
N ALA A 18 13.18 -7.32 6.99
CA ALA A 18 13.48 -6.93 8.38
C ALA A 18 14.93 -6.46 8.58
N GLN A 19 15.85 -6.85 7.71
CA GLN A 19 17.23 -6.42 7.74
C GLN A 19 17.49 -5.10 7.01
N LEU A 20 16.52 -4.62 6.24
CA LEU A 20 16.63 -3.33 5.56
C LEU A 20 16.61 -2.19 6.59
N LYS A 21 17.26 -1.11 6.26
CA LYS A 21 17.18 0.14 7.01
C LYS A 21 16.37 1.13 6.17
N LEU A 22 15.07 1.07 6.34
CA LEU A 22 14.14 1.98 5.70
C LEU A 22 13.86 3.13 6.70
N ASP A 23 14.01 4.33 6.29
CA ASP A 23 13.48 5.49 7.02
C ASP A 23 12.37 6.07 6.16
N ALA A 24 11.27 5.32 6.08
CA ALA A 24 10.18 5.59 5.16
C ALA A 24 8.90 5.97 5.91
N ASP A 25 8.31 7.09 5.55
CA ASP A 25 6.99 7.48 6.03
C ASP A 25 5.90 6.55 5.47
N TRP A 26 6.08 6.12 4.22
CA TRP A 26 5.14 5.26 3.49
C TRP A 26 5.87 4.10 2.83
N VAL A 27 5.26 2.94 2.88
CA VAL A 27 5.58 1.81 2.02
C VAL A 27 4.30 1.36 1.34
N VAL A 28 4.31 1.28 0.03
CA VAL A 28 3.17 0.82 -0.76
C VAL A 28 3.43 -0.60 -1.22
N LEU A 29 2.56 -1.51 -0.80
CA LEU A 29 2.60 -2.91 -1.19
C LEU A 29 1.40 -3.21 -2.09
N SER A 30 1.58 -2.97 -3.37
CA SER A 30 0.54 -3.19 -4.39
C SER A 30 0.61 -4.57 -5.03
N ALA A 31 1.25 -5.51 -4.40
CA ALA A 31 1.47 -6.83 -4.96
C ALA A 31 0.16 -7.63 -5.06
N CYS A 32 -0.12 -8.03 -6.26
CA CYS A 32 -1.31 -8.77 -6.68
C CYS A 32 -1.42 -10.17 -6.07
N ASN A 33 -0.87 -10.54 -5.00
CA ASN A 33 -1.09 -11.86 -4.44
C ASN A 33 -0.32 -12.16 -3.15
N THR A 34 -0.13 -11.18 -2.31
CA THR A 34 0.43 -11.44 -0.99
C THR A 34 -0.49 -12.29 -0.11
N ALA A 35 -1.72 -12.52 -0.57
CA ALA A 35 -2.75 -13.26 0.16
C ALA A 35 -3.08 -14.65 -0.45
N ALA A 36 -2.45 -15.08 -1.54
CA ALA A 36 -2.97 -16.19 -2.34
C ALA A 36 -2.26 -17.53 -2.22
N GLU A 37 -1.23 -17.68 -1.42
CA GLU A 37 -0.59 -18.98 -1.27
C GLU A 37 -0.64 -19.51 0.17
N GLU A 38 -1.44 -20.54 0.33
CA GLU A 38 -1.43 -21.58 1.39
C GLU A 38 -1.70 -21.17 2.85
N LYS A 39 -1.82 -19.89 3.20
CA LYS A 39 -2.25 -19.47 4.54
C LYS A 39 -3.34 -18.42 4.46
N PRO A 40 -4.27 -18.37 5.42
CA PRO A 40 -5.25 -17.29 5.48
C PRO A 40 -4.56 -15.93 5.34
N GLY A 41 -4.97 -15.14 4.36
CA GLY A 41 -4.29 -13.91 3.94
C GLY A 41 -3.95 -12.92 5.05
N ALA A 42 -4.67 -12.97 6.18
CA ALA A 42 -4.42 -12.13 7.33
C ALA A 42 -3.08 -12.43 8.02
N GLU A 43 -2.66 -13.69 8.08
CA GLU A 43 -1.38 -14.05 8.73
C GLU A 43 -0.16 -13.68 7.89
N ALA A 44 -0.24 -13.92 6.58
CA ALA A 44 0.83 -13.56 5.65
C ALA A 44 1.03 -12.05 5.61
N LEU A 45 -0.06 -11.29 5.56
CA LEU A 45 -0.02 -9.83 5.60
C LEU A 45 0.55 -9.32 6.93
N SER A 46 0.18 -9.93 8.06
CA SER A 46 0.69 -9.57 9.38
C SER A 46 2.20 -9.77 9.49
N GLY A 47 2.73 -10.89 9.00
CA GLY A 47 4.16 -11.16 9.00
C GLY A 47 4.96 -10.19 8.13
N LEU A 48 4.46 -9.89 6.95
CA LEU A 48 5.06 -8.94 6.03
C LEU A 48 5.03 -7.51 6.60
N ALA A 49 3.90 -7.09 7.16
CA ALA A 49 3.76 -5.79 7.80
C ALA A 49 4.76 -5.60 8.95
N ARG A 50 4.90 -6.60 9.80
CA ARG A 50 5.90 -6.58 10.89
C ARG A 50 7.32 -6.41 10.36
N ALA A 51 7.67 -7.08 9.29
CA ALA A 51 9.00 -6.98 8.68
C ALA A 51 9.29 -5.55 8.22
N PHE A 52 8.33 -4.91 7.55
CA PHE A 52 8.48 -3.52 7.12
C PHE A 52 8.53 -2.52 8.28
N PHE A 53 7.72 -2.72 9.32
CA PHE A 53 7.79 -1.86 10.51
C PHE A 53 9.13 -2.03 11.23
N TYR A 54 9.64 -3.24 11.31
CA TYR A 54 10.96 -3.52 11.87
C TYR A 54 12.07 -2.85 11.07
N ALA A 55 11.92 -2.81 9.76
CA ALA A 55 12.85 -2.14 8.85
C ALA A 55 12.79 -0.60 8.92
N GLY A 56 11.79 -0.02 9.59
CA GLY A 56 11.68 1.43 9.80
C GLY A 56 10.60 2.12 8.98
N ALA A 57 9.65 1.38 8.40
CA ALA A 57 8.47 1.99 7.81
C ALA A 57 7.50 2.48 8.90
N ARG A 58 6.93 3.65 8.72
CA ARG A 58 5.94 4.21 9.67
C ARG A 58 4.53 3.77 9.35
N SER A 59 4.21 3.65 8.09
CA SER A 59 2.92 3.13 7.64
C SER A 59 3.04 2.41 6.31
N LEU A 60 2.11 1.50 6.10
CA LEU A 60 1.99 0.71 4.88
C LEU A 60 0.65 1.01 4.23
N ILE A 61 0.62 1.04 2.90
CA ILE A 61 -0.61 0.91 2.13
C ILE A 61 -0.57 -0.49 1.51
N VAL A 62 -1.57 -1.28 1.82
CA VAL A 62 -1.67 -2.66 1.34
C VAL A 62 -3.00 -2.89 0.63
N SER A 63 -3.01 -3.83 -0.30
CA SER A 63 -4.24 -4.23 -0.99
C SER A 63 -4.64 -5.65 -0.61
N HIS A 64 -5.94 -5.88 -0.44
CA HIS A 64 -6.50 -7.19 -0.09
C HIS A 64 -6.72 -8.09 -1.30
N TRP A 65 -6.81 -7.53 -2.50
CA TRP A 65 -6.96 -8.27 -3.76
C TRP A 65 -6.32 -7.51 -4.92
N SER A 66 -6.19 -8.19 -6.04
CA SER A 66 -5.62 -7.61 -7.25
C SER A 66 -6.49 -6.50 -7.80
N VAL A 67 -5.89 -5.38 -8.13
CA VAL A 67 -6.54 -4.19 -8.66
C VAL A 67 -5.93 -3.83 -10.00
N ASP A 68 -6.73 -3.20 -10.84
CA ASP A 68 -6.28 -2.61 -12.09
C ASP A 68 -5.14 -1.60 -11.87
N ASP A 69 -4.10 -1.69 -12.68
CA ASP A 69 -2.88 -0.87 -12.53
C ASP A 69 -3.16 0.63 -12.70
N GLU A 70 -4.04 1.00 -13.62
CA GLU A 70 -4.41 2.39 -13.84
C GLU A 70 -5.17 2.97 -12.64
N ALA A 71 -6.13 2.22 -12.12
CA ALA A 71 -6.89 2.60 -10.93
C ALA A 71 -5.98 2.74 -9.71
N THR A 72 -5.05 1.81 -9.52
CA THR A 72 -4.04 1.86 -8.46
C THR A 72 -3.16 3.10 -8.58
N ALA A 73 -2.65 3.40 -9.76
CA ALA A 73 -1.83 4.57 -9.99
C ALA A 73 -2.59 5.87 -9.68
N ARG A 74 -3.84 5.99 -10.12
CA ARG A 74 -4.70 7.15 -9.83
C ARG A 74 -4.92 7.33 -8.33
N LEU A 75 -5.20 6.25 -7.61
CA LEU A 75 -5.42 6.29 -6.18
C LEU A 75 -4.15 6.70 -5.43
N MET A 76 -3.01 6.14 -5.78
CA MET A 76 -1.73 6.48 -5.16
C MET A 76 -1.32 7.93 -5.42
N VAL A 77 -1.43 8.39 -6.66
CA VAL A 77 -1.16 9.81 -7.00
C VAL A 77 -2.08 10.73 -6.20
N GLY A 78 -3.37 10.42 -6.11
CA GLY A 78 -4.33 11.19 -5.32
C GLY A 78 -3.98 11.22 -3.84
N THR A 79 -3.58 10.09 -3.28
CA THR A 79 -3.18 9.97 -1.87
C THR A 79 -1.95 10.81 -1.54
N PHE A 80 -0.90 10.69 -2.33
CA PHE A 80 0.32 11.48 -2.12
C PHE A 80 0.11 12.97 -2.36
N ARG A 81 -0.73 13.33 -3.33
CA ARG A 81 -1.09 14.72 -3.60
C ARG A 81 -1.86 15.33 -2.42
N ALA A 82 -2.82 14.61 -1.84
CA ALA A 82 -3.55 15.05 -0.65
C ALA A 82 -2.59 15.26 0.55
N SER A 83 -1.69 14.31 0.78
CA SER A 83 -0.68 14.39 1.84
C SER A 83 0.28 15.58 1.66
N THR A 84 0.65 15.89 0.43
CA THR A 84 1.53 17.04 0.13
C THR A 84 0.83 18.38 0.31
N ARG A 85 -0.46 18.45 -0.04
CA ARG A 85 -1.26 19.68 0.11
C ARG A 85 -1.53 20.04 1.55
N ASP A 86 -1.75 19.02 2.39
CA ASP A 86 -1.97 19.21 3.82
C ASP A 86 -1.13 18.20 4.62
N PRO A 87 0.06 18.61 5.06
CA PRO A 87 0.94 17.77 5.86
C PRO A 87 0.39 17.36 7.23
N LYS A 88 -0.72 17.95 7.67
CA LYS A 88 -1.38 17.59 8.93
C LYS A 88 -2.31 16.39 8.80
N LEU A 89 -2.66 16.02 7.57
CA LEU A 89 -3.48 14.83 7.33
C LEU A 89 -2.75 13.57 7.78
N SER A 90 -3.46 12.67 8.43
CA SER A 90 -2.97 11.32 8.63
C SER A 90 -2.91 10.59 7.28
N HIS A 91 -2.11 9.55 7.20
CA HIS A 91 -2.01 8.73 5.99
C HIS A 91 -3.37 8.11 5.62
N ALA A 92 -4.12 7.66 6.62
CA ALA A 92 -5.48 7.14 6.42
C ALA A 92 -6.43 8.20 5.84
N GLU A 93 -6.35 9.44 6.32
CA GLU A 93 -7.17 10.54 5.78
C GLU A 93 -6.78 10.89 4.34
N ALA A 94 -5.50 10.92 4.03
CA ALA A 94 -5.05 11.15 2.65
C ALA A 94 -5.58 10.09 1.69
N LEU A 95 -5.54 8.81 2.09
CA LEU A 95 -6.11 7.71 1.31
C LEU A 95 -7.63 7.86 1.17
N ARG A 96 -8.33 8.18 2.26
CA ARG A 96 -9.79 8.41 2.24
C ARG A 96 -10.18 9.52 1.25
N LEU A 97 -9.48 10.63 1.27
CA LEU A 97 -9.74 11.74 0.34
C LEU A 97 -9.51 11.34 -1.12
N ALA A 98 -8.47 10.55 -1.38
CA ALA A 98 -8.21 10.02 -2.71
C ALA A 98 -9.31 9.08 -3.19
N MET A 99 -9.81 8.21 -2.31
CA MET A 99 -10.95 7.32 -2.62
C MET A 99 -12.21 8.12 -2.95
N LEU A 100 -12.54 9.14 -2.14
CA LEU A 100 -13.69 10.00 -2.37
C LEU A 100 -13.56 10.75 -3.71
N ALA A 101 -12.37 11.25 -4.03
CA ALA A 101 -12.12 11.92 -5.31
C ALA A 101 -12.33 10.98 -6.50
N MET A 102 -11.91 9.73 -6.39
CA MET A 102 -12.17 8.73 -7.45
C MET A 102 -13.66 8.49 -7.64
N ILE A 103 -14.44 8.40 -6.58
CA ILE A 103 -15.90 8.23 -6.63
C ILE A 103 -16.57 9.46 -7.25
N GLU A 104 -16.20 10.66 -6.82
CA GLU A 104 -16.76 11.92 -7.31
C GLU A 104 -16.42 12.20 -8.78
N GLN A 105 -15.23 11.79 -9.23
CA GLN A 105 -14.78 11.98 -10.61
C GLN A 105 -15.20 10.86 -11.56
N ALA A 106 -15.88 9.84 -11.04
CA ALA A 106 -16.36 8.73 -11.85
C ALA A 106 -17.38 9.23 -12.88
N ARG A 107 -17.19 8.81 -14.13
CA ARG A 107 -18.08 9.15 -15.24
C ARG A 107 -19.15 8.08 -15.50
N SER A 108 -18.98 6.92 -14.86
CA SER A 108 -19.88 5.78 -14.97
C SER A 108 -19.86 4.98 -13.67
N ASP A 109 -20.83 4.11 -13.49
CA ASP A 109 -20.88 3.19 -12.35
C ASP A 109 -19.63 2.27 -12.32
N ASN A 110 -19.08 1.93 -13.47
CA ASN A 110 -17.86 1.13 -13.56
C ASN A 110 -16.64 1.86 -13.02
N ASP A 111 -16.56 3.18 -13.22
CA ASP A 111 -15.46 4.01 -12.71
C ASP A 111 -15.54 4.21 -11.20
N ALA A 112 -16.73 4.12 -10.62
CA ALA A 112 -16.97 4.23 -9.18
C ALA A 112 -16.97 2.85 -8.49
N ASP A 113 -16.75 1.77 -9.21
CA ASP A 113 -16.80 0.41 -8.67
C ASP A 113 -15.87 0.26 -7.48
N PRO A 114 -16.36 -0.18 -6.31
CA PRO A 114 -15.53 -0.40 -5.12
C PRO A 114 -14.33 -1.32 -5.34
N ARG A 115 -14.37 -2.20 -6.34
CA ARG A 115 -13.21 -3.05 -6.69
C ARG A 115 -11.98 -2.26 -7.07
N LEU A 116 -12.13 -1.00 -7.51
CA LEU A 116 -11.03 -0.14 -7.94
C LEU A 116 -10.34 0.60 -6.79
N TRP A 117 -11.03 0.85 -5.67
CA TRP A 117 -10.50 1.66 -4.58
C TRP A 117 -10.61 1.01 -3.20
N ALA A 118 -11.59 0.15 -2.96
CA ALA A 118 -11.89 -0.42 -1.65
C ALA A 118 -10.84 -1.45 -1.13
N PRO A 119 -10.02 -2.13 -1.96
CA PRO A 119 -9.07 -3.10 -1.43
C PRO A 119 -7.90 -2.51 -0.66
N PHE A 120 -7.68 -1.21 -0.73
CA PHE A 120 -6.54 -0.56 -0.09
C PHE A 120 -6.84 -0.16 1.34
N VAL A 121 -5.91 -0.45 2.24
CA VAL A 121 -5.96 -0.02 3.63
C VAL A 121 -4.60 0.53 4.06
N VAL A 122 -4.63 1.47 4.99
CA VAL A 122 -3.43 1.97 5.67
C VAL A 122 -3.25 1.20 6.97
N VAL A 123 -2.06 0.69 7.17
CA VAL A 123 -1.66 0.00 8.41
C VAL A 123 -0.48 0.77 9.01
N GLY A 124 -0.53 1.04 10.30
CA GLY A 124 0.56 1.71 11.01
C GLY A 124 0.12 2.97 11.75
N GLU A 125 1.08 3.71 12.25
CA GLU A 125 0.81 4.93 12.98
C GLU A 125 0.41 6.07 12.04
N PRO A 126 -0.52 6.95 12.46
CA PRO A 126 -0.77 8.18 11.75
C PRO A 126 0.51 9.01 11.71
N ALA A 127 0.75 9.70 10.59
CA ALA A 127 1.85 10.64 10.52
C ALA A 127 1.76 11.63 11.69
N LYS A 128 2.85 11.75 12.46
CA LYS A 128 2.91 12.80 13.45
C LYS A 128 2.92 14.14 12.72
N PRO A 129 2.07 15.09 13.11
CA PRO A 129 2.17 16.43 12.58
C PRO A 129 3.59 16.95 12.83
N ARG A 130 4.23 17.35 11.76
CA ARG A 130 5.54 18.00 11.84
C ARG A 130 5.38 19.41 12.37
#